data_397fe80e80ee3047114bb988e593452c
#
_entry.id   397fe80e80ee3047114bb988e593452c
#
_cell.length_a   1.000
_cell.length_b   1.000
_cell.length_c   1.000
_cell.angle_alpha   90.00
_cell.angle_beta   90.00
_cell.angle_gamma   90.00
#
_symmetry.space_group_name_H-M   'P 1'
#
loop_
_entity.id
_entity.type
_entity.pdbx_description
1 polymer ?
#
loop_
_entity_poly.entity_id
_entity_poly.type
_entity_poly.pdbx_seq_one_letter_code
_entity_poly.pdbx_strand_id
1 'polypeptide(L)'
;FEANPDIRFSIYGHRVKQERVEIVRFHEPGKRLEIKKLFSQEGMYVNADGFAIHYATQKFRTTTQNKLLFMISDGTPTAAAGKTDPRVHVREMVREAQRNGITVLSIGISNFNQSDMYDEFIPYSGPEVTTRLVQWLRRKFAHIADGATF
;
A
#
# COMPACT_ATOMS: atom_id res chain seq x y z
N PHE A 1 -9.94 -13.17 0.47
CA PHE A 1 -8.52 -13.47 0.23
C PHE A 1 -8.05 -14.74 0.94
N GLU A 2 -8.45 -15.00 2.20
CA GLU A 2 -8.06 -16.23 2.90
C GLU A 2 -8.60 -17.52 2.24
N ALA A 3 -9.67 -17.42 1.46
CA ALA A 3 -10.28 -18.57 0.77
C ALA A 3 -9.58 -18.96 -0.55
N ASN A 4 -8.64 -18.14 -1.06
CA ASN A 4 -7.93 -18.41 -2.29
C ASN A 4 -6.44 -18.66 -1.99
N PRO A 5 -5.94 -19.90 -2.13
CA PRO A 5 -4.55 -20.26 -1.81
C PRO A 5 -3.53 -19.59 -2.73
N ASP A 6 -3.95 -19.10 -3.89
CA ASP A 6 -3.07 -18.44 -4.87
C ASP A 6 -2.83 -16.96 -4.51
N ILE A 7 -3.65 -16.40 -3.61
CA ILE A 7 -3.50 -15.02 -3.16
C ILE A 7 -2.83 -15.00 -1.80
N ARG A 8 -1.62 -14.45 -1.74
CA ARG A 8 -0.92 -14.17 -0.48
C ARG A 8 -0.98 -12.69 -0.20
N PHE A 9 -1.43 -12.31 0.98
CA PHE A 9 -1.49 -10.91 1.37
C PHE A 9 -0.91 -10.68 2.76
N SER A 10 -0.46 -9.47 3.00
CA SER A 10 -0.01 -8.98 4.30
C SER A 10 -0.62 -7.62 4.57
N ILE A 11 -0.84 -7.30 5.85
CA ILE A 11 -1.34 -6.00 6.28
C ILE A 11 -0.36 -5.42 7.29
N TYR A 12 0.13 -4.23 6.97
CA TYR A 12 1.02 -3.47 7.82
C TYR A 12 0.44 -2.09 8.09
N GLY A 13 0.62 -1.59 9.30
CA GLY A 13 0.50 -0.18 9.60
C GLY A 13 1.88 0.43 9.78
N HIS A 14 1.97 1.74 9.70
CA HIS A 14 3.19 2.47 10.00
C HIS A 14 2.89 3.71 10.85
N ARG A 15 3.86 4.11 11.62
CA ARG A 15 3.80 5.30 12.47
C ARG A 15 5.20 5.77 12.81
N VAL A 16 5.32 7.00 13.27
CA VAL A 16 6.56 7.50 13.89
C VAL A 16 6.34 7.62 15.39
N LYS A 17 7.23 7.02 16.15
CA LYS A 17 7.25 7.11 17.61
C LYS A 17 8.67 7.39 18.08
N GLN A 18 8.85 8.42 18.88
CA GLN A 18 10.17 8.82 19.39
C GLN A 18 11.22 8.92 18.26
N GLU A 19 10.87 9.63 17.18
CA GLU A 19 11.71 9.82 15.98
C GLU A 19 12.09 8.53 15.23
N ARG A 20 11.45 7.41 15.54
CA ARG A 20 11.66 6.14 14.86
C ARG A 20 10.42 5.72 14.10
N VAL A 21 10.62 5.24 12.87
CA VAL A 21 9.54 4.62 12.10
C VAL A 21 9.30 3.22 12.62
N GLU A 22 8.08 2.98 13.09
CA GLU A 22 7.62 1.66 13.51
C GLU A 22 6.70 1.08 12.45
N ILE A 23 6.95 -0.17 12.04
CA ILE A 23 6.04 -0.95 11.19
C ILE A 23 5.28 -1.92 12.08
N VAL A 24 3.98 -1.73 12.12
CA VAL A 24 3.06 -2.57 12.89
C VAL A 24 2.50 -3.65 11.98
N ARG A 25 2.71 -4.90 12.37
CA ARG A 25 2.24 -6.06 11.62
C ARG A 25 0.87 -6.50 12.11
N PHE A 26 -0.12 -6.50 11.21
CA PHE A 26 -1.47 -6.97 11.50
C PHE A 26 -1.75 -8.34 10.93
N HIS A 27 -1.19 -8.65 9.76
CA HIS A 27 -1.34 -9.94 9.12
C HIS A 27 -0.13 -10.29 8.24
N GLU A 28 0.21 -11.57 8.19
CA GLU A 28 1.15 -12.17 7.23
C GLU A 28 0.61 -13.54 6.78
N PRO A 29 0.99 -14.03 5.60
CA PRO A 29 0.55 -15.33 5.09
C PRO A 29 0.83 -16.47 6.10
N GLY A 30 -0.15 -17.32 6.32
CA GLY A 30 -0.07 -18.42 7.28
C GLY A 30 -0.30 -18.03 8.75
N LYS A 31 -0.62 -16.76 9.02
CA LYS A 31 -0.96 -16.28 10.36
C LYS A 31 -2.39 -15.79 10.41
N ARG A 32 -3.04 -15.97 11.56
CA ARG A 32 -4.40 -15.45 11.76
C ARG A 32 -4.41 -13.92 11.70
N LEU A 33 -5.43 -13.36 11.04
CA LEU A 33 -5.66 -11.92 11.00
C LEU A 33 -6.04 -11.40 12.40
N GLU A 34 -5.26 -10.44 12.90
CA GLU A 34 -5.48 -9.81 14.21
C GLU A 34 -6.41 -8.58 14.07
N ILE A 35 -7.70 -8.82 13.73
CA ILE A 35 -8.71 -7.76 13.50
C ILE A 35 -8.78 -6.79 14.68
N LYS A 36 -8.79 -7.28 15.92
CA LYS A 36 -8.85 -6.43 17.11
C LYS A 36 -7.67 -5.48 17.20
N LYS A 37 -6.49 -5.94 16.85
CA LYS A 37 -5.26 -5.13 16.84
C LYS A 37 -5.34 -4.04 15.76
N LEU A 38 -5.93 -4.33 14.60
CA LEU A 38 -6.11 -3.35 13.53
C LEU A 38 -7.01 -2.17 13.99
N PHE A 39 -8.10 -2.46 14.70
CA PHE A 39 -9.05 -1.43 15.17
C PHE A 39 -8.66 -0.78 16.50
N SER A 40 -7.69 -1.31 17.24
CA SER A 40 -7.23 -0.75 18.51
C SER A 40 -6.07 0.24 18.36
N GLN A 41 -5.62 0.53 17.13
CA GLN A 41 -4.52 1.47 16.91
C GLN A 41 -5.02 2.90 17.08
N GLU A 42 -4.36 3.63 17.96
CA GLU A 42 -4.55 5.08 18.04
C GLU A 42 -3.90 5.76 16.83
N GLY A 43 -4.60 6.73 16.27
CA GLY A 43 -4.06 7.56 15.18
C GLY A 43 -2.80 8.27 15.65
N MET A 44 -1.77 8.31 14.83
CA MET A 44 -0.51 8.99 15.13
C MET A 44 -0.28 10.11 14.16
N TYR A 45 0.18 11.23 14.68
CA TYR A 45 0.29 12.52 13.99
C TYR A 45 1.39 12.59 12.92
N VAL A 46 2.21 11.55 12.76
CA VAL A 46 3.35 11.57 11.84
C VAL A 46 3.29 10.39 10.88
N ASN A 47 3.16 10.71 9.60
CA ASN A 47 3.12 9.74 8.51
C ASN A 47 4.51 9.48 7.92
N ALA A 48 4.85 8.20 7.79
CA ALA A 48 6.13 7.73 7.24
C ALA A 48 5.92 6.87 5.98
N ASP A 49 5.09 7.35 5.04
CA ASP A 49 4.62 6.60 3.87
C ASP A 49 5.78 6.04 3.04
N GLY A 50 6.82 6.84 2.76
CA GLY A 50 7.98 6.38 1.98
C GLY A 50 8.71 5.21 2.64
N PHE A 51 8.90 5.25 3.95
CA PHE A 51 9.54 4.14 4.68
C PHE A 51 8.66 2.88 4.69
N ALA A 52 7.33 3.04 4.78
CA ALA A 52 6.39 1.94 4.73
C ALA A 52 6.40 1.24 3.35
N ILE A 53 6.43 2.02 2.27
CA ILE A 53 6.53 1.52 0.90
C ILE A 53 7.85 0.76 0.71
N HIS A 54 8.98 1.35 1.12
CA HIS A 54 10.28 0.69 1.06
C HIS A 54 10.29 -0.64 1.80
N TYR A 55 9.82 -0.65 3.06
CA TYR A 55 9.71 -1.88 3.85
C TYR A 55 8.83 -2.94 3.16
N ALA A 56 7.65 -2.56 2.68
CA ALA A 56 6.73 -3.46 2.00
C ALA A 56 7.34 -4.02 0.71
N THR A 57 8.05 -3.21 -0.07
CA THR A 57 8.76 -3.62 -1.28
C THR A 57 9.71 -4.79 -1.01
N GLN A 58 10.44 -4.75 0.09
CA GLN A 58 11.38 -5.80 0.47
C GLN A 58 10.71 -7.11 0.93
N LYS A 59 9.40 -7.10 1.23
CA LYS A 59 8.65 -8.29 1.64
C LYS A 59 8.13 -9.13 0.47
N PHE A 60 8.11 -8.58 -0.73
CA PHE A 60 7.70 -9.34 -1.91
C PHE A 60 8.77 -10.36 -2.31
N ARG A 61 8.34 -11.59 -2.56
CA ARG A 61 9.24 -12.63 -3.08
C ARG A 61 9.54 -12.38 -4.56
N THR A 62 10.75 -12.65 -4.99
CA THR A 62 11.17 -12.50 -6.39
C THR A 62 10.38 -13.38 -7.34
N THR A 63 9.94 -14.55 -6.88
CA THR A 63 9.18 -15.54 -7.66
C THR A 63 7.69 -15.22 -7.81
N THR A 64 7.19 -14.17 -7.16
CA THR A 64 5.77 -13.80 -7.29
C THR A 64 5.54 -13.09 -8.62
N GLN A 65 4.60 -13.57 -9.44
CA GLN A 65 4.33 -13.01 -10.77
C GLN A 65 3.60 -11.66 -10.68
N ASN A 66 2.50 -11.59 -9.92
CA ASN A 66 1.70 -10.38 -9.79
C ASN A 66 1.87 -9.79 -8.39
N LYS A 67 2.50 -8.64 -8.31
CA LYS A 67 2.79 -7.95 -7.05
C LYS A 67 2.00 -6.66 -6.98
N LEU A 68 1.16 -6.54 -5.95
CA LEU A 68 0.37 -5.34 -5.68
C LEU A 68 0.68 -4.79 -4.31
N LEU A 69 0.92 -3.51 -4.24
CA LEU A 69 1.03 -2.75 -3.00
C LEU A 69 -0.09 -1.70 -2.95
N PHE A 70 -0.98 -1.83 -1.98
CA PHE A 70 -1.97 -0.81 -1.67
C PHE A 70 -1.48 0.07 -0.54
N MET A 71 -1.41 1.37 -0.80
CA MET A 71 -1.12 2.37 0.22
C MET A 71 -2.40 3.11 0.56
N ILE A 72 -2.83 3.03 1.82
CA ILE A 72 -4.00 3.77 2.32
C ILE A 72 -3.45 4.93 3.14
N SER A 73 -3.63 6.15 2.66
CA SER A 73 -3.01 7.35 3.25
C SER A 73 -3.92 8.58 3.14
N ASP A 74 -3.75 9.51 4.09
CA ASP A 74 -4.36 10.84 4.01
C ASP A 74 -3.65 11.77 3.01
N GLY A 75 -2.49 11.36 2.47
CA GLY A 75 -1.73 12.10 1.47
C GLY A 75 -0.83 13.19 2.04
N THR A 76 -0.60 13.19 3.35
CA THR A 76 0.23 14.18 4.04
C THR A 76 1.45 13.52 4.70
N PRO A 77 2.40 12.97 3.94
CA PRO A 77 3.61 12.40 4.52
C PRO A 77 4.42 13.51 5.21
N THR A 78 4.92 13.22 6.40
CA THR A 78 5.65 14.18 7.23
C THR A 78 7.05 13.71 7.58
N ALA A 79 7.39 12.46 7.33
CA ALA A 79 8.71 11.90 7.58
C ALA A 79 9.38 11.42 6.29
N ALA A 80 10.66 11.77 6.12
CA ALA A 80 11.49 11.37 5.00
C ALA A 80 12.91 11.02 5.45
N ALA A 81 13.66 10.36 4.57
CA ALA A 81 15.07 10.08 4.81
C ALA A 81 15.91 11.37 4.65
N GLY A 82 16.74 11.65 5.65
CA GLY A 82 17.65 12.80 5.62
C GLY A 82 16.90 14.15 5.54
N LYS A 83 17.32 15.00 4.58
CA LYS A 83 16.73 16.33 4.33
C LYS A 83 15.77 16.35 3.14
N THR A 84 15.39 15.18 2.62
CA THR A 84 14.49 15.07 1.46
C THR A 84 13.08 15.52 1.84
N ASP A 85 12.40 16.19 0.92
CA ASP A 85 10.98 16.48 1.07
C ASP A 85 10.18 15.16 1.20
N PRO A 86 9.25 15.05 2.16
CA PRO A 86 8.50 13.82 2.37
C PRO A 86 7.74 13.32 1.14
N ARG A 87 7.17 14.20 0.33
CA ARG A 87 6.45 13.80 -0.90
C ARG A 87 7.40 13.29 -1.97
N VAL A 88 8.57 13.91 -2.10
CA VAL A 88 9.65 13.44 -3.00
C VAL A 88 10.13 12.05 -2.56
N HIS A 89 10.34 11.85 -1.26
CA HIS A 89 10.73 10.55 -0.71
C HIS A 89 9.70 9.46 -1.04
N VAL A 90 8.39 9.73 -0.85
CA VAL A 90 7.33 8.78 -1.22
C VAL A 90 7.41 8.43 -2.70
N ARG A 91 7.55 9.44 -3.58
CA ARG A 91 7.64 9.24 -5.03
C ARG A 91 8.86 8.38 -5.42
N GLU A 92 9.99 8.59 -4.78
CA GLU A 92 11.20 7.78 -5.01
C GLU A 92 10.97 6.31 -4.61
N MET A 93 10.34 6.06 -3.47
CA MET A 93 10.03 4.70 -3.00
C MET A 93 8.98 4.01 -3.87
N VAL A 94 7.99 4.75 -4.38
CA VAL A 94 7.04 4.23 -5.39
C VAL A 94 7.78 3.79 -6.65
N ARG A 95 8.68 4.61 -7.18
CA ARG A 95 9.49 4.27 -8.36
C ARG A 95 10.42 3.07 -8.10
N GLU A 96 10.97 2.96 -6.90
CA GLU A 96 11.76 1.79 -6.50
C GLU A 96 10.90 0.51 -6.54
N ALA A 97 9.71 0.56 -5.94
CA ALA A 97 8.78 -0.57 -5.96
C ALA A 97 8.40 -0.98 -7.40
N GLN A 98 8.10 -0.02 -8.26
CA GLN A 98 7.77 -0.25 -9.67
C GLN A 98 8.92 -0.89 -10.45
N ARG A 99 10.17 -0.46 -10.23
CA ARG A 99 11.37 -1.09 -10.81
C ARG A 99 11.54 -2.55 -10.37
N ASN A 100 11.01 -2.92 -9.20
CA ASN A 100 10.96 -4.30 -8.70
C ASN A 100 9.71 -5.07 -9.19
N GLY A 101 8.99 -4.54 -10.18
CA GLY A 101 7.80 -5.18 -10.77
C GLY A 101 6.58 -5.17 -9.85
N ILE A 102 6.50 -4.21 -8.91
CA ILE A 102 5.37 -4.06 -8.00
C ILE A 102 4.46 -2.95 -8.52
N THR A 103 3.20 -3.26 -8.75
CA THR A 103 2.18 -2.24 -9.01
C THR A 103 1.79 -1.58 -7.70
N VAL A 104 1.95 -0.27 -7.61
CA VAL A 104 1.61 0.53 -6.42
C VAL A 104 0.35 1.33 -6.70
N LEU A 105 -0.68 1.16 -5.85
CA LEU A 105 -1.90 1.94 -5.88
C LEU A 105 -2.07 2.67 -4.56
N SER A 106 -2.23 3.99 -4.59
CA SER A 106 -2.67 4.73 -3.43
C SER A 106 -4.19 4.87 -3.38
N ILE A 107 -4.74 4.73 -2.19
CA ILE A 107 -6.16 4.95 -1.88
C ILE A 107 -6.21 6.08 -0.85
N GLY A 108 -6.76 7.22 -1.26
CA GLY A 108 -6.92 8.38 -0.40
C GLY A 108 -8.03 8.18 0.61
N ILE A 109 -7.78 8.60 1.85
CA ILE A 109 -8.79 8.69 2.92
C ILE A 109 -9.10 10.15 3.28
N SER A 110 -8.57 11.09 2.52
CA SER A 110 -8.80 12.53 2.63
C SER A 110 -8.88 13.20 1.26
N ASN A 111 -9.17 14.49 1.22
CA ASN A 111 -9.29 15.26 -0.02
C ASN A 111 -7.92 15.70 -0.60
N PHE A 112 -6.80 15.34 0.00
CA PHE A 112 -5.49 15.70 -0.53
C PHE A 112 -5.17 14.95 -1.82
N ASN A 113 -4.72 15.71 -2.81
CA ASN A 113 -4.24 15.14 -4.07
C ASN A 113 -2.89 14.44 -3.85
N GLN A 114 -2.78 13.22 -4.34
CA GLN A 114 -1.59 12.38 -4.22
C GLN A 114 -0.97 12.03 -5.59
N SER A 115 -1.44 12.64 -6.68
CA SER A 115 -1.00 12.33 -8.05
C SER A 115 0.45 12.71 -8.34
N ASP A 116 1.07 13.54 -7.52
CA ASP A 116 2.49 13.85 -7.61
C ASP A 116 3.40 12.79 -6.97
N MET A 117 2.83 11.94 -6.11
CA MET A 117 3.55 10.86 -5.43
C MET A 117 3.29 9.49 -6.07
N TYR A 118 2.09 9.25 -6.59
CA TYR A 118 1.66 7.95 -7.09
C TYR A 118 1.12 8.07 -8.52
N ASP A 119 1.55 7.19 -9.41
CA ASP A 119 1.04 7.12 -10.78
C ASP A 119 -0.39 6.54 -10.83
N GLU A 120 -0.72 5.67 -9.89
CA GLU A 120 -2.05 5.09 -9.72
C GLU A 120 -2.62 5.58 -8.38
N PHE A 121 -3.69 6.34 -8.45
CA PHE A 121 -4.32 6.95 -7.27
C PHE A 121 -5.84 6.93 -7.38
N ILE A 122 -6.51 6.44 -6.33
CA ILE A 122 -7.95 6.54 -6.16
C ILE A 122 -8.23 7.62 -5.10
N PRO A 123 -8.75 8.79 -5.49
CA PRO A 123 -9.06 9.85 -4.54
C PRO A 123 -10.21 9.42 -3.61
N TYR A 124 -10.23 10.02 -2.43
CA TYR A 124 -11.34 9.84 -1.52
C TYR A 124 -12.67 10.27 -2.16
N SER A 125 -13.65 9.39 -2.12
CA SER A 125 -14.98 9.62 -2.69
C SER A 125 -16.07 8.97 -1.84
N GLY A 126 -15.84 8.87 -0.53
CA GLY A 126 -16.77 8.22 0.38
C GLY A 126 -17.04 6.74 0.00
N PRO A 127 -18.31 6.32 -0.02
CA PRO A 127 -18.66 4.92 -0.33
C PRO A 127 -18.22 4.42 -1.71
N GLU A 128 -17.97 5.32 -2.66
CA GLU A 128 -17.57 4.96 -4.02
C GLU A 128 -16.14 4.41 -4.12
N VAL A 129 -15.29 4.61 -3.12
CA VAL A 129 -13.91 4.10 -3.10
C VAL A 129 -13.86 2.61 -3.41
N THR A 130 -14.76 1.83 -2.80
CA THR A 130 -14.82 0.38 -3.04
C THR A 130 -15.15 0.05 -4.49
N THR A 131 -16.10 0.73 -5.08
CA THR A 131 -16.48 0.55 -6.50
C THR A 131 -15.31 0.88 -7.42
N ARG A 132 -14.61 2.00 -7.18
CA ARG A 132 -13.43 2.42 -7.95
C ARG A 132 -12.28 1.43 -7.81
N LEU A 133 -12.04 0.91 -6.62
CA LEU A 133 -11.03 -0.13 -6.38
C LEU A 133 -11.35 -1.41 -7.16
N VAL A 134 -12.60 -1.89 -7.12
CA VAL A 134 -13.03 -3.07 -7.88
C VAL A 134 -12.85 -2.85 -9.39
N GLN A 135 -13.26 -1.68 -9.90
CA GLN A 135 -13.07 -1.35 -11.32
C GLN A 135 -11.58 -1.29 -11.71
N TRP A 136 -10.73 -0.74 -10.84
CA TRP A 136 -9.29 -0.70 -11.05
C TRP A 136 -8.70 -2.11 -11.09
N LEU A 137 -9.05 -2.97 -10.13
CA LEU A 137 -8.63 -4.37 -10.09
C LEU A 137 -9.04 -5.12 -11.37
N ARG A 138 -10.29 -4.98 -11.80
CA ARG A 138 -10.78 -5.61 -13.04
C ARG A 138 -9.95 -5.18 -14.25
N ARG A 139 -9.63 -3.90 -14.40
CA ARG A 139 -8.80 -3.41 -15.52
C ARG A 139 -7.37 -3.96 -15.46
N LYS A 140 -6.76 -4.00 -14.28
CA LYS A 140 -5.38 -4.48 -14.11
C LYS A 140 -5.25 -5.98 -14.34
N PHE A 141 -6.27 -6.75 -14.01
CA PHE A 141 -6.27 -8.22 -14.12
C PHE A 141 -7.11 -8.77 -15.27
N ALA A 142 -7.73 -7.94 -16.11
CA ALA A 142 -8.47 -8.39 -17.28
C ALA A 142 -7.62 -9.33 -18.16
N HIS A 143 -6.36 -8.99 -18.40
CA HIS A 143 -5.44 -9.79 -19.21
C HIS A 143 -5.05 -11.14 -18.58
N ILE A 144 -5.21 -11.31 -17.27
CA ILE A 144 -4.92 -12.58 -16.58
C ILE A 144 -6.09 -13.53 -16.74
N ALA A 145 -7.33 -13.00 -16.73
CA ALA A 145 -8.54 -13.78 -16.94
C ALA A 145 -8.67 -14.27 -18.39
N ASP A 146 -8.27 -13.44 -19.36
CA ASP A 146 -8.35 -13.76 -20.80
C ASP A 146 -7.24 -14.72 -21.27
N GLY A 147 -6.15 -14.85 -20.51
CA GLY A 147 -5.04 -15.78 -20.79
C GLY A 147 -5.19 -17.18 -20.18
N ALA A 148 -6.17 -17.41 -19.33
CA ALA A 148 -6.50 -18.71 -18.75
C ALA A 148 -7.53 -19.43 -19.65
N THR A 149 -7.14 -19.75 -20.87
CA THR A 149 -7.81 -20.81 -21.63
C THR A 149 -7.34 -22.15 -21.06
N PHE A 150 -8.25 -22.81 -20.36
CA PHE A 150 -8.13 -24.20 -19.92
C PHE A 150 -8.27 -25.16 -21.11
#